data_fdffbecbff6bc31bfe4c4e66ec2fb8de
#
_entry.id   fdffbecbff6bc31bfe4c4e66ec2fb8de
#
_cell.length_a   1.000
_cell.length_b   1.000
_cell.length_c   1.000
_cell.angle_alpha   90.00
_cell.angle_beta   90.00
_cell.angle_gamma   90.00
#
_symmetry.space_group_name_H-M   'P 1'
#
loop_
_entity.id
_entity.type
_entity.pdbx_description
1 polymer ?
#
loop_
_entity_poly.entity_id
_entity_poly.type
_entity_poly.pdbx_seq_one_letter_code
_entity_poly.pdbx_strand_id
1 'polypeptide(L)'
;MIKREMLGRYRGSMMGLLWSFLNPLLMLAVYTLVFSVMFKQKWQGGSESRSEFALLVFAGLLVFNIFSECVQRAPTLIAANANYVKKVIFPLEILPWVTLGSVLLHAMASLSIWLVFHLLFIGLPPLTALLLPFALMPLVLFSMGVSWLLAAVGVYLRDISQVVGAFTTALLFVSAVFYPINALPEAYRPLLLLNPLALIIEQVRGVLFWGVPIKPLDWAAGMVLACAVAWLGFRCFQRMRKGFADVL
;
A
#
# COMPACT_ATOMS: atom_id res chain seq x y z
N MET A 1 -4.82 4.54 20.14
CA MET A 1 -3.59 4.96 19.45
C MET A 1 -3.87 5.35 18.00
N ILE A 2 -4.46 4.51 17.17
CA ILE A 2 -4.78 4.79 15.74
C ILE A 2 -5.52 6.12 15.55
N LYS A 3 -6.61 6.38 16.30
CA LYS A 3 -7.35 7.65 16.23
C LYS A 3 -6.46 8.87 16.53
N ARG A 4 -5.55 8.76 17.50
CA ARG A 4 -4.61 9.83 17.87
C ARG A 4 -3.60 10.09 16.76
N GLU A 5 -3.12 9.06 16.11
CA GLU A 5 -2.19 9.16 14.98
C GLU A 5 -2.87 9.81 13.76
N MET A 6 -4.10 9.39 13.42
CA MET A 6 -4.88 10.02 12.37
C MET A 6 -5.11 11.53 12.63
N LEU A 7 -5.57 11.88 13.84
CA LEU A 7 -5.81 13.27 14.19
C LEU A 7 -4.51 14.08 14.24
N GLY A 8 -3.41 13.46 14.67
CA GLY A 8 -2.09 14.08 14.70
C GLY A 8 -1.56 14.46 13.32
N ARG A 9 -1.89 13.67 12.29
CA ARG A 9 -1.49 13.92 10.90
C ARG A 9 -2.03 15.22 10.33
N TYR A 10 -3.24 15.60 10.75
CA TYR A 10 -3.93 16.79 10.23
C TYR A 10 -4.03 17.92 11.28
N ARG A 11 -3.31 17.78 12.40
CA ARG A 11 -3.30 18.79 13.46
C ARG A 11 -2.62 20.07 12.95
N GLY A 12 -3.38 21.16 12.97
CA GLY A 12 -2.92 22.47 12.46
C GLY A 12 -3.25 22.73 11.00
N SER A 13 -3.88 21.78 10.29
CA SER A 13 -4.37 22.02 8.93
C SER A 13 -5.77 22.63 8.96
N MET A 14 -6.02 23.67 8.14
CA MET A 14 -7.36 24.30 8.02
C MET A 14 -8.41 23.30 7.49
N MET A 15 -8.04 22.38 6.62
CA MET A 15 -8.95 21.41 6.03
C MET A 15 -9.02 20.08 6.80
N GLY A 16 -8.12 19.84 7.76
CA GLY A 16 -8.15 18.66 8.62
C GLY A 16 -8.33 17.36 7.86
N LEU A 17 -9.32 16.56 8.26
CA LEU A 17 -9.63 15.25 7.65
C LEU A 17 -10.07 15.31 6.18
N LEU A 18 -10.48 16.47 5.65
CA LEU A 18 -10.82 16.59 4.22
C LEU A 18 -9.66 16.25 3.30
N TRP A 19 -8.42 16.45 3.76
CA TRP A 19 -7.23 16.02 3.00
C TRP A 19 -7.18 14.52 2.73
N SER A 20 -7.80 13.70 3.57
CA SER A 20 -7.90 12.24 3.33
C SER A 20 -8.69 11.91 2.07
N PHE A 21 -9.58 12.79 1.65
CA PHE A 21 -10.39 12.65 0.43
C PHE A 21 -9.81 13.45 -0.73
N LEU A 22 -9.32 14.66 -0.48
CA LEU A 22 -8.79 15.53 -1.52
C LEU A 22 -7.53 14.98 -2.18
N ASN A 23 -6.60 14.43 -1.39
CA ASN A 23 -5.37 13.86 -1.94
C ASN A 23 -5.63 12.71 -2.93
N PRO A 24 -6.44 11.67 -2.60
CA PRO A 24 -6.79 10.64 -3.56
C PRO A 24 -7.51 11.17 -4.80
N LEU A 25 -8.41 12.15 -4.64
CA LEU A 25 -9.11 12.77 -5.77
C LEU A 25 -8.16 13.54 -6.71
N LEU A 26 -7.25 14.34 -6.14
CA LEU A 26 -6.24 15.06 -6.92
C LEU A 26 -5.33 14.08 -7.67
N MET A 27 -4.87 13.03 -7.00
CA MET A 27 -4.06 12.00 -7.64
C MET A 27 -4.81 11.28 -8.74
N LEU A 28 -6.08 10.92 -8.52
CA LEU A 28 -6.93 10.34 -9.56
C LEU A 28 -7.03 11.27 -10.77
N ALA A 29 -7.28 12.57 -10.55
CA ALA A 29 -7.39 13.56 -11.62
C ALA A 29 -6.08 13.68 -12.42
N VAL A 30 -4.94 13.80 -11.71
CA VAL A 30 -3.60 13.93 -12.34
C VAL A 30 -3.27 12.67 -13.16
N TYR A 31 -3.42 11.49 -12.57
CA TYR A 31 -3.10 10.24 -13.29
C TYR A 31 -4.06 9.99 -14.44
N THR A 32 -5.35 10.30 -14.28
CA THR A 32 -6.31 10.23 -15.39
C THR A 32 -5.90 11.13 -16.54
N LEU A 33 -5.54 12.38 -16.25
CA LEU A 33 -5.11 13.33 -17.27
C LEU A 33 -3.83 12.84 -17.97
N VAL A 34 -2.82 12.45 -17.20
CA VAL A 34 -1.52 12.02 -17.76
C VAL A 34 -1.68 10.77 -18.62
N PHE A 35 -2.27 9.73 -18.09
CA PHE A 35 -2.27 8.42 -18.77
C PHE A 35 -3.40 8.25 -19.79
N SER A 36 -4.56 8.89 -19.61
CA SER A 36 -5.65 8.78 -20.59
C SER A 36 -5.53 9.80 -21.73
N VAL A 37 -4.99 11.01 -21.46
CA VAL A 37 -4.88 12.06 -22.45
C VAL A 37 -3.52 12.03 -23.16
N MET A 38 -2.43 11.92 -22.41
CA MET A 38 -1.08 12.02 -23.00
C MET A 38 -0.61 10.70 -23.59
N PHE A 39 -0.81 9.56 -22.90
CA PHE A 39 -0.26 8.27 -23.33
C PHE A 39 -1.23 7.43 -24.15
N LYS A 40 -2.55 7.76 -24.21
CA LYS A 40 -3.58 7.01 -24.93
C LYS A 40 -3.51 5.49 -24.68
N GLN A 41 -3.08 5.10 -23.48
CA GLN A 41 -2.86 3.72 -23.12
C GLN A 41 -4.20 3.01 -22.97
N LYS A 42 -4.35 1.85 -23.60
CA LYS A 42 -5.56 1.03 -23.53
C LYS A 42 -5.33 -0.19 -22.68
N TRP A 43 -6.27 -0.53 -21.83
CA TRP A 43 -6.29 -1.80 -21.12
C TRP A 43 -6.90 -2.87 -22.05
N GLN A 44 -6.24 -4.02 -22.21
CA GLN A 44 -6.77 -5.11 -23.04
C GLN A 44 -8.11 -5.59 -22.47
N GLY A 45 -9.17 -5.58 -23.29
CA GLY A 45 -10.52 -6.02 -22.92
C GLY A 45 -11.40 -4.94 -22.29
N GLY A 46 -10.89 -3.73 -22.06
CA GLY A 46 -11.67 -2.60 -21.56
C GLY A 46 -12.33 -1.78 -22.68
N SER A 47 -13.42 -1.09 -22.33
CA SER A 47 -14.00 -0.06 -23.18
C SER A 47 -12.99 1.07 -23.40
N GLU A 48 -13.15 1.87 -24.46
CA GLU A 48 -12.32 3.07 -24.71
C GLU A 48 -12.59 4.19 -23.67
N SER A 49 -13.21 3.84 -22.54
CA SER A 49 -13.65 4.81 -21.55
C SER A 49 -12.48 5.27 -20.68
N ARG A 50 -12.27 6.58 -20.67
CA ARG A 50 -11.26 7.23 -19.81
C ARG A 50 -11.52 6.99 -18.31
N SER A 51 -12.81 6.90 -17.94
CA SER A 51 -13.22 6.65 -16.56
C SER A 51 -12.84 5.24 -16.08
N GLU A 52 -12.97 4.24 -16.95
CA GLU A 52 -12.56 2.86 -16.65
C GLU A 52 -11.06 2.77 -16.40
N PHE A 53 -10.26 3.37 -17.29
CA PHE A 53 -8.82 3.44 -17.12
C PHE A 53 -8.43 4.11 -15.80
N ALA A 54 -9.04 5.25 -15.47
CA ALA A 54 -8.80 5.99 -14.26
C ALA A 54 -9.05 5.15 -13.00
N LEU A 55 -10.16 4.43 -12.99
CA LEU A 55 -10.55 3.58 -11.86
C LEU A 55 -9.64 2.34 -11.70
N LEU A 56 -9.14 1.79 -12.80
CA LEU A 56 -8.15 0.70 -12.79
C LEU A 56 -6.79 1.14 -12.22
N VAL A 57 -6.34 2.34 -12.61
CA VAL A 57 -5.13 2.94 -12.05
C VAL A 57 -5.33 3.24 -10.56
N PHE A 58 -6.49 3.80 -10.20
CA PHE A 58 -6.79 4.11 -8.81
C PHE A 58 -6.84 2.88 -7.91
N ALA A 59 -7.39 1.76 -8.38
CA ALA A 59 -7.37 0.49 -7.66
C ALA A 59 -5.93 0.00 -7.43
N GLY A 60 -5.06 0.14 -8.43
CA GLY A 60 -3.63 -0.17 -8.28
C GLY A 60 -2.91 0.75 -7.28
N LEU A 61 -3.21 2.06 -7.34
CA LEU A 61 -2.67 3.04 -6.39
C LEU A 61 -3.14 2.79 -4.96
N LEU A 62 -4.38 2.35 -4.76
CA LEU A 62 -4.92 2.01 -3.44
C LEU A 62 -4.06 0.92 -2.78
N VAL A 63 -3.77 -0.16 -3.51
CA VAL A 63 -2.90 -1.25 -3.04
C VAL A 63 -1.48 -0.75 -2.77
N PHE A 64 -0.91 -0.04 -3.74
CA PHE A 64 0.45 0.48 -3.64
C PHE A 64 0.62 1.46 -2.47
N ASN A 65 -0.34 2.35 -2.26
CA ASN A 65 -0.30 3.35 -1.20
C ASN A 65 -0.35 2.71 0.21
N ILE A 66 -1.11 1.62 0.39
CA ILE A 66 -1.09 0.87 1.66
C ILE A 66 0.33 0.42 1.99
N PHE A 67 1.01 -0.21 1.04
CA PHE A 67 2.39 -0.66 1.23
C PHE A 67 3.36 0.51 1.42
N SER A 68 3.37 1.43 0.48
CA SER A 68 4.29 2.56 0.41
C SER A 68 4.24 3.43 1.68
N GLU A 69 3.05 3.75 2.17
CA GLU A 69 2.88 4.56 3.36
C GLU A 69 3.38 3.85 4.64
N CYS A 70 3.12 2.55 4.77
CA CYS A 70 3.64 1.76 5.89
C CYS A 70 5.18 1.73 5.88
N VAL A 71 5.76 1.46 4.71
CA VAL A 71 7.21 1.27 4.53
C VAL A 71 7.97 2.58 4.67
N GLN A 72 7.46 3.70 4.14
CA GLN A 72 8.11 5.01 4.25
C GLN A 72 8.11 5.56 5.68
N ARG A 73 7.09 5.26 6.48
CA ARG A 73 7.03 5.71 7.89
C ARG A 73 7.84 4.84 8.83
N ALA A 74 8.06 3.58 8.47
CA ALA A 74 8.69 2.61 9.35
C ALA A 74 10.08 3.04 9.88
N PRO A 75 11.02 3.57 9.08
CA PRO A 75 12.37 3.92 9.56
C PRO A 75 12.41 4.91 10.71
N THR A 76 11.50 5.86 10.73
CA THR A 76 11.47 6.93 11.74
C THR A 76 10.55 6.62 12.91
N LEU A 77 9.80 5.53 12.85
CA LEU A 77 8.68 5.24 13.75
C LEU A 77 9.12 5.09 15.21
N ILE A 78 10.21 4.38 15.47
CA ILE A 78 10.72 4.15 16.83
C ILE A 78 11.36 5.43 17.38
N ALA A 79 12.17 6.13 16.58
CA ALA A 79 12.82 7.38 16.97
C ALA A 79 11.79 8.47 17.31
N ALA A 80 10.73 8.61 16.49
CA ALA A 80 9.63 9.54 16.76
C ALA A 80 8.85 9.23 18.06
N ASN A 81 8.98 8.00 18.56
CA ASN A 81 8.34 7.51 19.77
C ASN A 81 9.35 7.14 20.88
N ALA A 82 10.52 7.76 20.91
CA ALA A 82 11.60 7.47 21.87
C ALA A 82 11.16 7.50 23.34
N ASN A 83 10.15 8.29 23.69
CA ASN A 83 9.60 8.30 25.05
C ASN A 83 9.03 6.96 25.50
N TYR A 84 8.51 6.14 24.58
CA TYR A 84 8.03 4.80 24.90
C TYR A 84 9.19 3.81 25.10
N VAL A 85 10.34 4.09 24.49
CA VAL A 85 11.56 3.27 24.69
C VAL A 85 12.16 3.51 26.07
N LYS A 86 12.23 4.80 26.49
CA LYS A 86 12.97 5.20 27.72
C LYS A 86 12.15 5.18 29.00
N LYS A 87 10.86 5.45 28.96
CA LYS A 87 10.07 5.78 30.16
C LYS A 87 8.99 4.77 30.52
N VAL A 88 8.60 3.87 29.62
CA VAL A 88 7.44 2.99 29.83
C VAL A 88 7.76 1.58 29.34
N ILE A 89 7.33 0.57 30.08
CA ILE A 89 7.31 -0.82 29.60
C ILE A 89 6.22 -0.93 28.55
N PHE A 90 6.55 -0.56 27.30
CA PHE A 90 5.62 -0.56 26.20
C PHE A 90 6.07 -1.57 25.12
N PRO A 91 5.16 -2.40 24.61
CA PRO A 91 5.49 -3.33 23.52
C PRO A 91 5.66 -2.55 22.21
N LEU A 92 6.91 -2.19 21.88
CA LEU A 92 7.26 -1.36 20.71
C LEU A 92 6.82 -1.98 19.38
N GLU A 93 6.68 -3.29 19.31
CA GLU A 93 6.18 -4.04 18.17
C GLU A 93 4.74 -3.68 17.75
N ILE A 94 3.98 -3.01 18.62
CA ILE A 94 2.64 -2.53 18.32
C ILE A 94 2.66 -1.26 17.44
N LEU A 95 3.74 -0.49 17.46
CA LEU A 95 3.81 0.78 16.72
C LEU A 95 3.58 0.61 15.20
N PRO A 96 4.18 -0.36 14.50
CA PRO A 96 3.87 -0.63 13.10
C PRO A 96 2.40 -1.00 12.87
N TRP A 97 1.74 -1.71 13.80
CA TRP A 97 0.30 -2.00 13.72
C TRP A 97 -0.56 -0.74 13.82
N VAL A 98 -0.16 0.21 14.66
CA VAL A 98 -0.86 1.50 14.79
C VAL A 98 -0.76 2.28 13.49
N THR A 99 0.43 2.31 12.86
CA THR A 99 0.65 2.92 11.55
C THR A 99 -0.20 2.24 10.49
N LEU A 100 -0.15 0.90 10.40
CA LEU A 100 -0.97 0.14 9.44
C LEU A 100 -2.47 0.43 9.62
N GLY A 101 -2.96 0.44 10.87
CA GLY A 101 -4.37 0.78 11.15
C GLY A 101 -4.75 2.17 10.65
N SER A 102 -3.88 3.17 10.81
CA SER A 102 -4.06 4.51 10.26
C SER A 102 -4.10 4.50 8.73
N VAL A 103 -3.18 3.76 8.10
CA VAL A 103 -3.11 3.61 6.64
C VAL A 103 -4.35 2.92 6.08
N LEU A 104 -4.84 1.87 6.74
CA LEU A 104 -6.07 1.17 6.31
C LEU A 104 -7.30 2.07 6.39
N LEU A 105 -7.40 2.96 7.39
CA LEU A 105 -8.49 3.94 7.46
C LEU A 105 -8.44 4.92 6.28
N HIS A 106 -7.24 5.36 5.85
CA HIS A 106 -7.09 6.15 4.63
C HIS A 106 -7.44 5.36 3.37
N ALA A 107 -7.05 4.10 3.32
CA ALA A 107 -7.42 3.21 2.22
C ALA A 107 -8.94 3.00 2.13
N MET A 108 -9.65 2.93 3.26
CA MET A 108 -11.12 2.89 3.28
C MET A 108 -11.75 4.17 2.72
N ALA A 109 -11.20 5.35 3.04
CA ALA A 109 -11.65 6.61 2.45
C ALA A 109 -11.42 6.61 0.93
N SER A 110 -10.26 6.17 0.47
CA SER A 110 -9.95 6.03 -0.97
C SER A 110 -10.87 5.02 -1.66
N LEU A 111 -11.14 3.89 -1.02
CA LEU A 111 -12.07 2.88 -1.53
C LEU A 111 -13.51 3.43 -1.64
N SER A 112 -13.94 4.26 -0.69
CA SER A 112 -15.26 4.92 -0.76
C SER A 112 -15.35 5.85 -1.96
N ILE A 113 -14.31 6.62 -2.26
CA ILE A 113 -14.22 7.46 -3.46
C ILE A 113 -14.28 6.58 -4.71
N TRP A 114 -13.47 5.52 -4.77
CA TRP A 114 -13.47 4.58 -5.88
C TRP A 114 -14.87 4.01 -6.14
N LEU A 115 -15.56 3.60 -5.06
CA LEU A 115 -16.91 3.04 -5.15
C LEU A 115 -17.93 4.04 -5.71
N VAL A 116 -17.90 5.28 -5.25
CA VAL A 116 -18.78 6.35 -5.74
C VAL A 116 -18.55 6.58 -7.25
N PHE A 117 -17.29 6.70 -7.66
CA PHE A 117 -16.95 6.89 -9.07
C PHE A 117 -17.31 5.68 -9.93
N HIS A 118 -17.11 4.48 -9.43
CA HIS A 118 -17.49 3.23 -10.10
C HIS A 118 -19.02 3.18 -10.34
N LEU A 119 -19.81 3.50 -9.31
CA LEU A 119 -21.27 3.56 -9.40
C LEU A 119 -21.77 4.60 -10.41
N LEU A 120 -21.11 5.77 -10.48
CA LEU A 120 -21.50 6.86 -11.35
C LEU A 120 -21.16 6.62 -12.83
N PHE A 121 -20.02 5.98 -13.12
CA PHE A 121 -19.50 5.88 -14.49
C PHE A 121 -19.64 4.49 -15.13
N ILE A 122 -19.71 3.43 -14.30
CA ILE A 122 -19.72 2.04 -14.80
C ILE A 122 -20.97 1.30 -14.36
N GLY A 123 -21.43 1.53 -13.12
CA GLY A 123 -22.55 0.83 -12.51
C GLY A 123 -22.16 0.06 -11.25
N LEU A 124 -22.95 -0.94 -10.87
CA LEU A 124 -22.71 -1.73 -9.67
C LEU A 124 -21.42 -2.56 -9.81
N PRO A 125 -20.53 -2.53 -8.80
CA PRO A 125 -19.36 -3.38 -8.80
C PRO A 125 -19.76 -4.85 -8.72
N PRO A 126 -18.93 -5.78 -9.24
CA PRO A 126 -19.22 -7.20 -9.19
C PRO A 126 -19.24 -7.70 -7.73
N LEU A 127 -19.99 -8.78 -7.47
CA LEU A 127 -20.08 -9.38 -6.13
C LEU A 127 -18.73 -9.85 -5.58
N THR A 128 -17.77 -10.14 -6.47
CA THR A 128 -16.40 -10.47 -6.11
C THR A 128 -15.68 -9.35 -5.38
N ALA A 129 -16.14 -8.09 -5.49
CA ALA A 129 -15.59 -6.96 -4.74
C ALA A 129 -15.64 -7.18 -3.21
N LEU A 130 -16.57 -7.99 -2.72
CA LEU A 130 -16.63 -8.41 -1.31
C LEU A 130 -15.42 -9.24 -0.87
N LEU A 131 -14.67 -9.83 -1.81
CA LEU A 131 -13.43 -10.56 -1.54
C LEU A 131 -12.21 -9.64 -1.36
N LEU A 132 -12.37 -8.32 -1.52
CA LEU A 132 -11.27 -7.36 -1.39
C LEU A 132 -10.49 -7.48 -0.08
N PRO A 133 -11.11 -7.58 1.12
CA PRO A 133 -10.35 -7.74 2.35
C PRO A 133 -9.47 -9.00 2.34
N PHE A 134 -9.95 -10.08 1.75
CA PHE A 134 -9.21 -11.34 1.61
C PHE A 134 -8.06 -11.20 0.61
N ALA A 135 -8.27 -10.50 -0.51
CA ALA A 135 -7.24 -10.20 -1.49
C ALA A 135 -6.10 -9.35 -0.91
N LEU A 136 -6.41 -8.46 0.05
CA LEU A 136 -5.44 -7.59 0.71
C LEU A 136 -4.68 -8.26 1.87
N MET A 137 -5.07 -9.45 2.34
CA MET A 137 -4.39 -10.12 3.46
C MET A 137 -2.88 -10.32 3.24
N PRO A 138 -2.41 -10.84 2.08
CA PRO A 138 -0.98 -10.98 1.82
C PRO A 138 -0.24 -9.63 1.86
N LEU A 139 -0.88 -8.56 1.35
CA LEU A 139 -0.30 -7.21 1.37
C LEU A 139 -0.10 -6.72 2.80
N VAL A 140 -1.09 -6.89 3.66
CA VAL A 140 -1.06 -6.46 5.06
C VAL A 140 0.09 -7.14 5.80
N LEU A 141 0.20 -8.45 5.68
CA LEU A 141 1.27 -9.20 6.34
C LEU A 141 2.66 -8.86 5.78
N PHE A 142 2.77 -8.74 4.47
CA PHE A 142 4.01 -8.35 3.80
C PHE A 142 4.47 -6.96 4.25
N SER A 143 3.56 -5.98 4.24
CA SER A 143 3.82 -4.61 4.71
C SER A 143 4.25 -4.57 6.17
N MET A 144 3.63 -5.38 7.02
CA MET A 144 4.01 -5.49 8.43
C MET A 144 5.43 -6.05 8.61
N GLY A 145 5.77 -7.11 7.88
CA GLY A 145 7.11 -7.70 7.94
C GLY A 145 8.20 -6.70 7.56
N VAL A 146 8.01 -6.01 6.44
CA VAL A 146 8.92 -4.95 5.98
C VAL A 146 8.97 -3.79 6.97
N SER A 147 7.81 -3.39 7.53
CA SER A 147 7.74 -2.30 8.50
C SER A 147 8.48 -2.63 9.80
N TRP A 148 8.38 -3.83 10.35
CA TRP A 148 9.16 -4.24 11.52
C TRP A 148 10.65 -4.21 11.24
N LEU A 149 11.07 -4.74 10.09
CA LEU A 149 12.48 -4.72 9.69
C LEU A 149 13.02 -3.30 9.59
N LEU A 150 12.33 -2.44 8.84
CA LEU A 150 12.75 -1.05 8.61
C LEU A 150 12.67 -0.20 9.88
N ALA A 151 11.68 -0.43 10.75
CA ALA A 151 11.58 0.25 12.03
C ALA A 151 12.77 -0.10 12.94
N ALA A 152 13.23 -1.34 12.92
CA ALA A 152 14.40 -1.77 13.68
C ALA A 152 15.70 -1.17 13.11
N VAL A 153 15.90 -1.27 11.80
CA VAL A 153 17.11 -0.77 11.13
C VAL A 153 17.18 0.76 11.20
N GLY A 154 16.05 1.46 11.11
CA GLY A 154 15.97 2.92 11.17
C GLY A 154 16.44 3.53 12.50
N VAL A 155 16.46 2.77 13.60
CA VAL A 155 17.04 3.23 14.87
C VAL A 155 18.56 3.38 14.76
N TYR A 156 19.23 2.47 14.04
CA TYR A 156 20.68 2.45 13.90
C TYR A 156 21.17 3.23 12.67
N LEU A 157 20.38 3.25 11.59
CA LEU A 157 20.72 3.86 10.30
C LEU A 157 19.69 4.92 9.93
N ARG A 158 19.98 6.18 10.27
CA ARG A 158 19.05 7.32 10.02
C ARG A 158 18.79 7.57 8.54
N ASP A 159 19.79 7.33 7.69
CA ASP A 159 19.71 7.59 6.25
C ASP A 159 18.85 6.59 5.49
N ILE A 160 18.46 5.48 6.14
CA ILE A 160 17.61 4.46 5.48
C ILE A 160 16.26 5.01 5.01
N SER A 161 15.76 6.07 5.65
CA SER A 161 14.52 6.73 5.24
C SER A 161 14.62 7.31 3.83
N GLN A 162 15.78 7.84 3.45
CA GLN A 162 16.04 8.37 2.10
C GLN A 162 16.06 7.24 1.06
N VAL A 163 16.76 6.15 1.39
CA VAL A 163 16.84 4.97 0.52
C VAL A 163 15.45 4.38 0.30
N VAL A 164 14.66 4.25 1.37
CA VAL A 164 13.28 3.74 1.32
C VAL A 164 12.40 4.63 0.46
N GLY A 165 12.53 5.96 0.55
CA GLY A 165 11.79 6.91 -0.27
C GLY A 165 12.10 6.74 -1.77
N ALA A 166 13.38 6.67 -2.13
CA ALA A 166 13.81 6.43 -3.51
C ALA A 166 13.34 5.06 -4.03
N PHE A 167 13.49 4.02 -3.22
CA PHE A 167 13.09 2.65 -3.57
C PHE A 167 11.57 2.55 -3.79
N THR A 168 10.75 3.12 -2.91
CA THR A 168 9.29 3.09 -3.09
C THR A 168 8.85 3.86 -4.33
N THR A 169 9.54 4.97 -4.67
CA THR A 169 9.26 5.70 -5.92
C THR A 169 9.56 4.84 -7.15
N ALA A 170 10.71 4.17 -7.17
CA ALA A 170 11.06 3.24 -8.26
C ALA A 170 10.06 2.06 -8.32
N LEU A 171 9.70 1.51 -7.16
CA LEU A 171 8.79 0.37 -7.06
C LEU A 171 7.39 0.69 -7.59
N LEU A 172 6.92 1.95 -7.49
CA LEU A 172 5.65 2.40 -8.05
C LEU A 172 5.55 2.10 -9.55
N PHE A 173 6.62 2.35 -10.29
CA PHE A 173 6.66 2.09 -11.73
C PHE A 173 6.84 0.61 -12.07
N VAL A 174 7.54 -0.14 -11.24
CA VAL A 174 7.78 -1.59 -11.44
C VAL A 174 6.61 -2.46 -10.97
N SER A 175 5.63 -1.91 -10.25
CA SER A 175 4.51 -2.68 -9.68
C SER A 175 3.25 -2.74 -10.57
N ALA A 176 3.38 -2.46 -11.87
CA ALA A 176 2.26 -2.49 -12.83
C ALA A 176 1.03 -1.64 -12.43
N VAL A 177 1.26 -0.55 -11.70
CA VAL A 177 0.19 0.35 -11.25
C VAL A 177 -0.45 1.06 -12.43
N PHE A 178 0.36 1.52 -13.40
CA PHE A 178 -0.06 2.38 -14.51
C PHE A 178 -0.32 1.65 -15.83
N TYR A 179 0.01 0.37 -15.91
CA TYR A 179 -0.11 -0.43 -17.12
C TYR A 179 -0.51 -1.88 -16.80
N PRO A 180 -1.16 -2.58 -17.70
CA PRO A 180 -1.44 -4.00 -17.54
C PRO A 180 -0.18 -4.84 -17.76
N ILE A 181 -0.05 -5.95 -17.05
CA ILE A 181 1.11 -6.86 -17.18
C ILE A 181 1.31 -7.33 -18.63
N ASN A 182 0.19 -7.51 -19.36
CA ASN A 182 0.21 -7.96 -20.75
C ASN A 182 0.75 -6.92 -21.75
N ALA A 183 0.83 -5.63 -21.37
CA ALA A 183 1.40 -4.58 -22.21
C ALA A 183 2.93 -4.69 -22.34
N LEU A 184 3.57 -5.43 -21.44
CA LEU A 184 5.02 -5.64 -21.49
C LEU A 184 5.40 -6.77 -22.44
N PRO A 185 6.57 -6.62 -23.13
CA PRO A 185 7.15 -7.72 -23.90
C PRO A 185 7.32 -8.97 -23.03
N GLU A 186 7.14 -10.14 -23.62
CA GLU A 186 7.14 -11.43 -22.91
C GLU A 186 8.40 -11.67 -22.08
N ALA A 187 9.55 -11.18 -22.55
CA ALA A 187 10.82 -11.29 -21.86
C ALA A 187 10.84 -10.62 -20.47
N TYR A 188 10.04 -9.58 -20.24
CA TYR A 188 10.01 -8.81 -18.97
C TYR A 188 8.87 -9.22 -18.04
N ARG A 189 7.85 -9.97 -18.52
CA ARG A 189 6.72 -10.42 -17.68
C ARG A 189 7.15 -11.25 -16.46
N PRO A 190 8.14 -12.17 -16.55
CA PRO A 190 8.59 -12.92 -15.37
C PRO A 190 9.14 -12.04 -14.25
N LEU A 191 9.78 -10.90 -14.57
CA LEU A 191 10.28 -9.95 -13.57
C LEU A 191 9.14 -9.31 -12.75
N LEU A 192 8.02 -9.01 -13.41
CA LEU A 192 6.84 -8.48 -12.71
C LEU A 192 6.16 -9.55 -11.83
N LEU A 193 6.17 -10.80 -12.27
CA LEU A 193 5.62 -11.91 -11.49
C LEU A 193 6.43 -12.20 -10.22
N LEU A 194 7.70 -11.79 -10.16
CA LEU A 194 8.51 -11.83 -8.95
C LEU A 194 8.15 -10.69 -7.96
N ASN A 195 7.46 -9.65 -8.43
CA ASN A 195 7.04 -8.56 -7.58
C ASN A 195 5.70 -8.90 -6.91
N PRO A 196 5.66 -9.14 -5.57
CA PRO A 196 4.43 -9.50 -4.88
C PRO A 196 3.35 -8.41 -4.96
N LEU A 197 3.74 -7.13 -5.08
CA LEU A 197 2.79 -6.03 -5.21
C LEU A 197 2.05 -6.08 -6.55
N ALA A 198 2.75 -6.40 -7.64
CA ALA A 198 2.15 -6.50 -8.98
C ALA A 198 1.07 -7.60 -9.01
N LEU A 199 1.34 -8.75 -8.38
CA LEU A 199 0.38 -9.85 -8.28
C LEU A 199 -0.85 -9.47 -7.47
N ILE A 200 -0.66 -8.80 -6.32
CA ILE A 200 -1.77 -8.36 -5.47
C ILE A 200 -2.59 -7.28 -6.18
N ILE A 201 -1.96 -6.34 -6.88
CA ILE A 201 -2.65 -5.30 -7.67
C ILE A 201 -3.54 -5.94 -8.72
N GLU A 202 -3.03 -6.94 -9.45
CA GLU A 202 -3.80 -7.62 -10.49
C GLU A 202 -4.98 -8.41 -9.91
N GLN A 203 -4.79 -9.10 -8.78
CA GLN A 203 -5.87 -9.77 -8.06
C GLN A 203 -6.94 -8.79 -7.57
N VAL A 204 -6.54 -7.64 -7.02
CA VAL A 204 -7.47 -6.60 -6.56
C VAL A 204 -8.26 -6.02 -7.73
N ARG A 205 -7.63 -5.77 -8.87
CA ARG A 205 -8.34 -5.37 -10.10
C ARG A 205 -9.31 -6.44 -10.57
N GLY A 206 -8.90 -7.70 -10.52
CA GLY A 206 -9.75 -8.85 -10.86
C GLY A 206 -11.06 -8.86 -10.08
N VAL A 207 -10.97 -8.75 -8.76
CA VAL A 207 -12.15 -8.81 -7.88
C VAL A 207 -12.98 -7.53 -7.91
N LEU A 208 -12.37 -6.35 -8.10
CA LEU A 208 -13.08 -5.08 -8.10
C LEU A 208 -13.75 -4.73 -9.44
N PHE A 209 -13.15 -5.15 -10.56
CA PHE A 209 -13.54 -4.68 -11.88
C PHE A 209 -14.09 -5.79 -12.78
N TRP A 210 -13.37 -6.90 -12.87
CA TRP A 210 -13.68 -7.94 -13.86
C TRP A 210 -14.53 -9.10 -13.33
N GLY A 211 -14.92 -9.06 -12.06
CA GLY A 211 -15.69 -10.15 -11.46
C GLY A 211 -14.93 -11.48 -11.39
N VAL A 212 -13.59 -11.43 -11.52
CA VAL A 212 -12.74 -12.63 -11.47
C VAL A 212 -12.46 -12.98 -10.02
N PRO A 213 -12.77 -14.20 -9.56
CA PRO A 213 -12.44 -14.61 -8.20
C PRO A 213 -10.94 -14.74 -8.00
N ILE A 214 -10.50 -14.66 -6.74
CA ILE A 214 -9.10 -14.83 -6.35
C ILE A 214 -8.63 -16.22 -6.77
N LYS A 215 -7.48 -16.29 -7.46
CA LYS A 215 -6.83 -17.55 -7.79
C LYS A 215 -6.20 -18.15 -6.54
N PRO A 216 -6.65 -19.32 -6.05
CA PRO A 216 -6.22 -19.84 -4.75
C PRO A 216 -4.72 -20.09 -4.66
N LEU A 217 -4.12 -20.59 -5.76
CA LEU A 217 -2.69 -20.91 -5.80
C LEU A 217 -1.82 -19.65 -5.69
N ASP A 218 -2.13 -18.62 -6.48
CA ASP A 218 -1.38 -17.37 -6.50
C ASP A 218 -1.53 -16.65 -5.14
N TRP A 219 -2.74 -16.68 -4.56
CA TRP A 219 -3.00 -16.12 -3.26
C TRP A 219 -2.24 -16.87 -2.15
N ALA A 220 -2.27 -18.20 -2.17
CA ALA A 220 -1.56 -19.01 -1.18
C ALA A 220 -0.05 -18.80 -1.26
N ALA A 221 0.52 -18.74 -2.47
CA ALA A 221 1.93 -18.43 -2.67
C ALA A 221 2.30 -17.03 -2.11
N GLY A 222 1.47 -16.02 -2.40
CA GLY A 222 1.63 -14.68 -1.85
C GLY A 222 1.52 -14.65 -0.32
N MET A 223 0.60 -15.44 0.26
CA MET A 223 0.43 -15.55 1.70
C MET A 223 1.64 -16.21 2.37
N VAL A 224 2.17 -17.29 1.80
CA VAL A 224 3.39 -17.97 2.31
C VAL A 224 4.57 -17.00 2.32
N LEU A 225 4.78 -16.27 1.22
CA LEU A 225 5.82 -15.26 1.12
C LEU A 225 5.62 -14.15 2.18
N ALA A 226 4.40 -13.65 2.31
CA ALA A 226 4.06 -12.60 3.27
C ALA A 226 4.29 -13.06 4.71
N CYS A 227 3.89 -14.28 5.06
CA CYS A 227 4.15 -14.88 6.37
C CYS A 227 5.65 -15.04 6.65
N ALA A 228 6.44 -15.47 5.66
CA ALA A 228 7.89 -15.61 5.79
C ALA A 228 8.55 -14.24 6.06
N VAL A 229 8.17 -13.21 5.28
CA VAL A 229 8.68 -11.84 5.46
C VAL A 229 8.23 -11.26 6.80
N ALA A 230 6.98 -11.48 7.22
CA ALA A 230 6.47 -11.04 8.51
C ALA A 230 7.24 -11.69 9.67
N TRP A 231 7.48 -12.99 9.60
CA TRP A 231 8.24 -13.73 10.60
C TRP A 231 9.70 -13.26 10.68
N LEU A 232 10.37 -13.10 9.55
CA LEU A 232 11.75 -12.61 9.49
C LEU A 232 11.86 -11.17 10.02
N GLY A 233 10.98 -10.28 9.56
CA GLY A 233 10.94 -8.89 10.00
C GLY A 233 10.69 -8.77 11.51
N PHE A 234 9.73 -9.51 12.04
CA PHE A 234 9.44 -9.55 13.46
C PHE A 234 10.61 -10.11 14.28
N ARG A 235 11.25 -11.19 13.85
CA ARG A 235 12.44 -11.76 14.51
C ARG A 235 13.61 -10.78 14.52
N CYS A 236 13.86 -10.13 13.39
CA CYS A 236 14.89 -9.10 13.29
C CYS A 236 14.61 -7.95 14.28
N PHE A 237 13.37 -7.45 14.30
CA PHE A 237 12.93 -6.40 15.22
C PHE A 237 13.16 -6.81 16.70
N GLN A 238 12.75 -8.01 17.10
CA GLN A 238 12.91 -8.48 18.48
C GLN A 238 14.39 -8.64 18.89
N ARG A 239 15.28 -9.03 17.97
CA ARG A 239 16.71 -9.10 18.23
C ARG A 239 17.32 -7.71 18.41
N MET A 240 16.99 -6.78 17.52
CA MET A 240 17.54 -5.42 17.52
C MET A 240 16.97 -4.55 18.64
N ARG A 241 15.73 -4.82 19.10
CA ARG A 241 15.04 -4.07 20.16
C ARG A 241 15.85 -3.92 21.43
N LYS A 242 16.68 -4.92 21.77
CA LYS A 242 17.50 -4.93 23.00
C LYS A 242 18.48 -3.76 23.08
N GLY A 243 18.97 -3.26 21.94
CA GLY A 243 19.89 -2.13 21.86
C GLY A 243 19.24 -0.77 21.59
N PHE A 244 17.91 -0.66 21.48
CA PHE A 244 17.26 0.61 21.16
C PHE A 244 17.47 1.68 22.24
N ALA A 245 17.49 1.29 23.50
CA ALA A 245 17.68 2.21 24.62
C ALA A 245 19.09 2.83 24.66
N ASP A 246 20.08 2.14 24.09
CA ASP A 246 21.48 2.60 24.08
C ASP A 246 21.74 3.60 22.93
N VAL A 247 20.89 3.59 21.89
CA VAL A 247 21.07 4.43 20.70
C VAL A 247 20.18 5.68 20.70
N LEU A 248 19.02 5.60 21.37
CA LEU A 248 18.01 6.66 21.45
C LEU A 248 18.08 7.44 22.75
#